data_7cdf6ecfd974a050460c32395648cebb
#
_entry.id   7cdf6ecfd974a050460c32395648cebb
#
_cell.length_a   1.000
_cell.length_b   1.000
_cell.length_c   1.000
_cell.angle_alpha   90.00
_cell.angle_beta   90.00
_cell.angle_gamma   90.00
#
_symmetry.space_group_name_H-M   'P 1'
#
loop_
_entity.id
_entity.type
_entity.pdbx_description
1 polymer ?
#
loop_
_entity_poly.entity_id
_entity_poly.type
_entity_poly.pdbx_seq_one_letter_code
_entity_poly.pdbx_strand_id
1 'polypeptide(L)'
;MIDIHTHAFPDDIAPRAMTSLQGRTPAWQAVGDGTVAGLLAALDRAEIDLACVCAIATKPKMVKGILKWQGSFSSDRLVPFCSIHPLDKNPRKWLRRMASQGVPAIKLHPYYQDFVVDDELLFPIYEAAIEFDLAITLHCGRDIGFADDQTDRASAARLATVVDRFPEIRLLCTHMGGWGEWDEVEKYLVGKDVFFETSFGLTHMPPEQFQRIVAAHGPEKICFGSDWPWNDPATELARIKNIVDEETFKQISFRNACQLLGV
;
A
#
# COMPACT_ATOMS: atom_id res chain seq x y z
N MET A 1 -6.48 -12.65 -10.43
CA MET A 1 -5.35 -11.77 -10.02
C MET A 1 -5.80 -10.90 -8.86
N ILE A 2 -4.87 -10.34 -8.08
CA ILE A 2 -5.17 -9.48 -6.91
C ILE A 2 -4.36 -8.19 -7.02
N ASP A 3 -5.03 -7.04 -6.93
CA ASP A 3 -4.41 -5.73 -6.80
C ASP A 3 -4.37 -5.34 -5.32
N ILE A 4 -3.15 -5.38 -4.72
CA ILE A 4 -3.01 -5.21 -3.26
C ILE A 4 -2.96 -3.74 -2.82
N HIS A 5 -2.92 -2.80 -3.77
CA HIS A 5 -2.82 -1.37 -3.47
C HIS A 5 -3.69 -0.54 -4.41
N THR A 6 -4.88 -0.21 -3.96
CA THR A 6 -5.79 0.71 -4.64
C THR A 6 -6.39 1.71 -3.65
N HIS A 7 -6.92 2.81 -4.17
CA HIS A 7 -7.61 3.82 -3.37
C HIS A 7 -9.01 4.09 -3.93
N ALA A 8 -10.00 4.12 -3.07
CA ALA A 8 -11.34 4.60 -3.38
C ALA A 8 -11.89 5.41 -2.21
N PHE A 9 -12.91 6.20 -2.47
CA PHE A 9 -13.56 7.08 -1.52
C PHE A 9 -15.09 6.85 -1.53
N PRO A 10 -15.82 7.17 -0.44
CA PRO A 10 -17.27 7.28 -0.49
C PRO A 10 -17.71 8.20 -1.64
N ASP A 11 -18.76 7.82 -2.37
CA ASP A 11 -19.18 8.53 -3.59
C ASP A 11 -19.48 10.02 -3.38
N ASP A 12 -19.98 10.37 -2.20
CA ASP A 12 -20.29 11.76 -1.83
C ASP A 12 -19.05 12.62 -1.62
N ILE A 13 -17.90 12.04 -1.34
CA ILE A 13 -16.63 12.75 -1.13
C ILE A 13 -15.60 12.51 -2.24
N ALA A 14 -15.75 11.49 -3.07
CA ALA A 14 -14.80 11.14 -4.12
C ALA A 14 -14.44 12.33 -5.03
N PRO A 15 -15.37 13.12 -5.58
CA PRO A 15 -15.02 14.25 -6.46
C PRO A 15 -14.15 15.29 -5.75
N ARG A 16 -14.46 15.61 -4.49
CA ARG A 16 -13.69 16.58 -3.71
C ARG A 16 -12.32 16.02 -3.29
N ALA A 17 -12.26 14.74 -2.93
CA ALA A 17 -11.01 14.08 -2.60
C ALA A 17 -10.07 14.08 -3.80
N MET A 18 -10.55 13.66 -4.97
CA MET A 18 -9.78 13.65 -6.21
C MET A 18 -9.29 15.04 -6.62
N THR A 19 -10.16 16.07 -6.55
CA THR A 19 -9.76 17.47 -6.81
C THR A 19 -8.63 17.91 -5.87
N SER A 20 -8.73 17.59 -4.59
CA SER A 20 -7.71 17.97 -3.60
C SER A 20 -6.38 17.25 -3.84
N LEU A 21 -6.42 15.96 -4.15
CA LEU A 21 -5.24 15.15 -4.43
C LEU A 21 -4.57 15.59 -5.74
N GLN A 22 -5.36 15.74 -6.80
CA GLN A 22 -4.88 16.21 -8.11
C GLN A 22 -4.23 17.60 -8.03
N GLY A 23 -4.77 18.48 -7.18
CA GLY A 23 -4.19 19.82 -6.93
C GLY A 23 -2.81 19.79 -6.27
N ARG A 24 -2.47 18.70 -5.55
CA ARG A 24 -1.13 18.50 -4.96
C ARG A 24 -0.13 17.91 -5.96
N THR A 25 -0.62 17.24 -6.99
CA THR A 25 0.20 16.52 -7.97
C THR A 25 -0.12 16.97 -9.40
N PRO A 26 0.08 18.26 -9.75
CA PRO A 26 -0.35 18.79 -11.05
C PRO A 26 0.36 18.13 -12.25
N ALA A 27 1.55 17.59 -12.04
CA ALA A 27 2.28 16.85 -13.06
C ALA A 27 1.76 15.43 -13.30
N TRP A 28 0.87 14.93 -12.46
CA TRP A 28 0.37 13.55 -12.48
C TRP A 28 -1.13 13.55 -12.65
N GLN A 29 -1.64 12.93 -13.71
CA GLN A 29 -3.07 12.84 -13.99
C GLN A 29 -3.63 11.53 -13.47
N ALA A 30 -4.63 11.59 -12.59
CA ALA A 30 -5.36 10.39 -12.20
C ALA A 30 -6.11 9.80 -13.42
N VAL A 31 -6.10 8.50 -13.56
CA VAL A 31 -6.80 7.77 -14.62
C VAL A 31 -8.21 7.34 -14.20
N GLY A 32 -8.50 7.40 -12.90
CA GLY A 32 -9.77 7.04 -12.30
C GLY A 32 -10.43 8.18 -11.53
N ASP A 33 -11.72 8.03 -11.23
CA ASP A 33 -12.53 9.02 -10.54
C ASP A 33 -12.53 8.88 -9.00
N GLY A 34 -11.85 7.86 -8.48
CA GLY A 34 -11.77 7.58 -7.04
C GLY A 34 -13.04 6.98 -6.44
N THR A 35 -14.07 6.62 -7.24
CA THR A 35 -15.27 5.96 -6.74
C THR A 35 -15.10 4.43 -6.67
N VAL A 36 -15.88 3.76 -5.82
CA VAL A 36 -15.92 2.28 -5.79
C VAL A 36 -16.36 1.72 -7.14
N ALA A 37 -17.33 2.34 -7.80
CA ALA A 37 -17.81 1.91 -9.11
C ALA A 37 -16.72 2.04 -10.18
N GLY A 38 -15.96 3.14 -10.17
CA GLY A 38 -14.82 3.35 -11.06
C GLY A 38 -13.71 2.31 -10.86
N LEU A 39 -13.40 1.97 -9.59
CA LEU A 39 -12.45 0.91 -9.27
C LEU A 39 -12.93 -0.44 -9.83
N LEU A 40 -14.16 -0.85 -9.54
CA LEU A 40 -14.70 -2.13 -10.05
C LEU A 40 -14.65 -2.21 -11.58
N ALA A 41 -14.99 -1.11 -12.28
CA ALA A 41 -14.88 -1.05 -13.74
C ALA A 41 -13.41 -1.15 -14.23
N ALA A 42 -12.45 -0.63 -13.47
CA ALA A 42 -11.01 -0.79 -13.79
C ALA A 42 -10.55 -2.23 -13.58
N LEU A 43 -11.00 -2.89 -12.51
CA LEU A 43 -10.75 -4.31 -12.26
C LEU A 43 -11.32 -5.21 -13.38
N ASP A 44 -12.53 -4.91 -13.85
CA ASP A 44 -13.15 -5.66 -14.95
C ASP A 44 -12.33 -5.58 -16.24
N ARG A 45 -11.85 -4.37 -16.59
CA ARG A 45 -11.00 -4.20 -17.78
C ARG A 45 -9.63 -4.89 -17.65
N ALA A 46 -9.12 -5.00 -16.43
CA ALA A 46 -7.83 -5.63 -16.14
C ALA A 46 -7.94 -7.14 -15.84
N GLU A 47 -9.14 -7.70 -15.82
CA GLU A 47 -9.42 -9.10 -15.43
C GLU A 47 -8.86 -9.43 -14.02
N ILE A 48 -8.95 -8.46 -13.09
CA ILE A 48 -8.52 -8.62 -11.70
C ILE A 48 -9.69 -9.07 -10.84
N ASP A 49 -9.50 -10.12 -10.05
CA ASP A 49 -10.56 -10.72 -9.24
C ASP A 49 -10.81 -9.93 -7.95
N LEU A 50 -9.75 -9.49 -7.26
CA LEU A 50 -9.80 -8.81 -5.97
C LEU A 50 -8.96 -7.54 -5.97
N ALA A 51 -9.39 -6.52 -5.23
CA ALA A 51 -8.59 -5.33 -4.93
C ALA A 51 -8.61 -4.97 -3.44
N CYS A 52 -7.45 -4.62 -2.90
CA CYS A 52 -7.32 -4.10 -1.55
C CYS A 52 -7.48 -2.57 -1.56
N VAL A 53 -8.51 -2.07 -0.88
CA VAL A 53 -8.82 -0.65 -0.83
C VAL A 53 -8.14 -0.01 0.37
N CYS A 54 -7.06 0.71 0.12
CA CYS A 54 -6.24 1.39 1.11
C CYS A 54 -6.88 2.73 1.50
N ALA A 55 -7.41 2.83 2.72
CA ALA A 55 -7.87 4.10 3.27
C ALA A 55 -6.76 4.79 4.06
N ILE A 56 -6.82 6.12 4.20
CA ILE A 56 -5.86 6.90 4.99
C ILE A 56 -6.63 7.77 5.99
N ALA A 57 -6.42 7.51 7.29
CA ALA A 57 -6.97 8.33 8.37
C ALA A 57 -6.08 9.55 8.61
N THR A 58 -6.30 10.66 7.90
CA THR A 58 -5.51 11.89 8.06
C THR A 58 -5.78 12.63 9.39
N LYS A 59 -6.71 12.15 10.19
CA LYS A 59 -7.03 12.66 11.55
C LYS A 59 -7.52 11.50 12.42
N PRO A 60 -7.23 11.47 13.75
CA PRO A 60 -7.65 10.39 14.64
C PRO A 60 -9.15 10.07 14.58
N LYS A 61 -10.00 11.08 14.49
CA LYS A 61 -11.47 10.93 14.45
C LYS A 61 -12.00 10.19 13.21
N MET A 62 -11.20 9.99 12.16
CA MET A 62 -11.63 9.36 10.90
C MET A 62 -11.73 7.84 11.00
N VAL A 63 -10.99 7.19 11.89
CA VAL A 63 -10.89 5.72 12.00
C VAL A 63 -12.26 5.04 12.04
N LYS A 64 -13.19 5.55 12.88
CA LYS A 64 -14.55 5.01 13.01
C LYS A 64 -15.34 5.08 11.69
N GLY A 65 -15.22 6.21 10.98
CA GLY A 65 -15.91 6.44 9.70
C GLY A 65 -15.37 5.53 8.60
N ILE A 66 -14.05 5.40 8.50
CA ILE A 66 -13.37 4.53 7.55
C ILE A 66 -13.80 3.07 7.76
N LEU A 67 -13.71 2.56 8.99
CA LEU A 67 -14.08 1.18 9.29
C LEU A 67 -15.55 0.91 8.98
N LYS A 68 -16.46 1.86 9.27
CA LYS A 68 -17.88 1.74 8.92
C LYS A 68 -18.10 1.70 7.41
N TRP A 69 -17.44 2.61 6.67
CA TRP A 69 -17.57 2.70 5.22
C TRP A 69 -17.03 1.45 4.53
N GLN A 70 -15.81 1.03 4.86
CA GLN A 70 -15.22 -0.17 4.28
C GLN A 70 -15.99 -1.44 4.65
N GLY A 71 -16.57 -1.51 5.85
CA GLY A 71 -17.47 -2.61 6.24
C GLY A 71 -18.84 -2.58 5.52
N SER A 72 -19.13 -1.56 4.72
CA SER A 72 -20.34 -1.46 3.91
C SER A 72 -20.11 -1.76 2.41
N PHE A 73 -18.93 -2.23 2.02
CA PHE A 73 -18.70 -2.67 0.64
C PHE A 73 -19.69 -3.78 0.26
N SER A 74 -20.38 -3.56 -0.85
CA SER A 74 -21.37 -4.50 -1.37
C SER A 74 -20.78 -5.57 -2.30
N SER A 75 -19.48 -5.46 -2.60
CA SER A 75 -18.75 -6.38 -3.47
C SER A 75 -17.78 -7.23 -2.65
N ASP A 76 -17.80 -8.52 -2.84
CA ASP A 76 -16.83 -9.48 -2.31
C ASP A 76 -15.44 -9.39 -2.98
N ARG A 77 -15.35 -8.59 -4.06
CA ARG A 77 -14.08 -8.28 -4.74
C ARG A 77 -13.26 -7.18 -4.08
N LEU A 78 -13.75 -6.54 -3.02
CA LEU A 78 -13.08 -5.44 -2.34
C LEU A 78 -12.68 -5.83 -0.92
N VAL A 79 -11.39 -5.86 -0.67
CA VAL A 79 -10.80 -6.17 0.64
C VAL A 79 -10.45 -4.85 1.35
N PRO A 80 -11.00 -4.58 2.55
CA PRO A 80 -10.70 -3.35 3.27
C PRO A 80 -9.28 -3.36 3.86
N PHE A 81 -8.44 -2.39 3.47
CA PHE A 81 -7.24 -2.02 4.19
C PHE A 81 -7.55 -0.75 4.97
N CYS A 82 -7.97 -0.93 6.22
CA CYS A 82 -8.35 0.18 7.09
C CYS A 82 -7.16 1.07 7.43
N SER A 83 -7.37 2.09 8.21
CA SER A 83 -6.31 2.98 8.66
C SER A 83 -6.48 3.39 10.11
N ILE A 84 -5.37 3.65 10.77
CA ILE A 84 -5.29 4.23 12.11
C ILE A 84 -4.41 5.47 12.06
N HIS A 85 -4.73 6.51 12.82
CA HIS A 85 -3.85 7.68 12.91
C HIS A 85 -2.85 7.48 14.05
N PRO A 86 -1.55 7.83 13.89
CA PRO A 86 -0.53 7.68 14.94
C PRO A 86 -0.90 8.36 16.26
N LEU A 87 -1.60 9.49 16.21
CA LEU A 87 -2.09 10.21 17.41
C LEU A 87 -3.40 9.68 17.99
N ASP A 88 -3.90 8.51 17.56
CA ASP A 88 -5.05 7.91 18.20
C ASP A 88 -4.70 7.45 19.62
N LYS A 89 -5.56 7.78 20.59
CA LYS A 89 -5.32 7.48 22.02
C LYS A 89 -5.47 6.00 22.37
N ASN A 90 -6.10 5.22 21.50
CA ASN A 90 -6.42 3.82 21.75
C ASN A 90 -6.19 2.94 20.50
N PRO A 91 -4.98 2.93 19.92
CA PRO A 91 -4.71 2.20 18.68
C PRO A 91 -5.02 0.71 18.82
N ARG A 92 -4.58 0.08 19.92
CA ARG A 92 -4.82 -1.35 20.19
C ARG A 92 -6.31 -1.73 20.19
N LYS A 93 -7.20 -0.86 20.71
CA LYS A 93 -8.65 -1.09 20.66
C LYS A 93 -9.18 -1.11 19.22
N TRP A 94 -8.70 -0.19 18.38
CA TRP A 94 -9.14 -0.11 17.00
C TRP A 94 -8.62 -1.28 16.17
N LEU A 95 -7.33 -1.63 16.31
CA LEU A 95 -6.73 -2.74 15.57
C LEU A 95 -7.42 -4.06 15.94
N ARG A 96 -7.64 -4.32 17.24
CA ARG A 96 -8.43 -5.49 17.69
C ARG A 96 -9.83 -5.52 17.05
N ARG A 97 -10.49 -4.37 16.93
CA ARG A 97 -11.81 -4.30 16.31
C ARG A 97 -11.74 -4.59 14.80
N MET A 98 -10.74 -4.06 14.11
CA MET A 98 -10.49 -4.33 12.68
C MET A 98 -10.27 -5.83 12.47
N ALA A 99 -9.36 -6.44 13.20
CA ALA A 99 -9.10 -7.87 13.13
C ALA A 99 -10.38 -8.71 13.40
N SER A 100 -11.17 -8.34 14.42
CA SER A 100 -12.44 -9.05 14.75
C SER A 100 -13.51 -8.91 13.66
N GLN A 101 -13.36 -8.00 12.71
CA GLN A 101 -14.23 -7.81 11.55
C GLN A 101 -13.63 -8.40 10.26
N GLY A 102 -12.53 -9.15 10.36
CA GLY A 102 -11.88 -9.79 9.21
C GLY A 102 -11.06 -8.83 8.34
N VAL A 103 -10.71 -7.63 8.84
CA VAL A 103 -9.78 -6.74 8.15
C VAL A 103 -8.39 -7.35 8.19
N PRO A 104 -7.71 -7.62 7.05
CA PRO A 104 -6.42 -8.31 7.06
C PRO A 104 -5.22 -7.36 7.24
N ALA A 105 -5.40 -6.08 6.92
CA ALA A 105 -4.31 -5.11 6.94
C ALA A 105 -4.77 -3.69 7.26
N ILE A 106 -3.81 -2.86 7.68
CA ILE A 106 -3.99 -1.40 7.79
C ILE A 106 -3.06 -0.67 6.83
N LYS A 107 -3.49 0.49 6.34
CA LYS A 107 -2.66 1.43 5.56
C LYS A 107 -2.19 2.56 6.46
N LEU A 108 -0.89 2.86 6.42
CA LEU A 108 -0.27 4.04 7.00
C LEU A 108 0.43 4.86 5.92
N HIS A 109 0.42 6.19 6.08
CA HIS A 109 1.01 7.11 5.11
C HIS A 109 1.77 8.24 5.81
N PRO A 110 3.10 8.19 5.86
CA PRO A 110 3.93 9.12 6.63
C PRO A 110 3.68 10.59 6.34
N TYR A 111 3.46 10.96 5.08
CA TYR A 111 3.23 12.35 4.67
C TYR A 111 1.82 12.85 5.02
N TYR A 112 0.76 12.09 4.71
CA TYR A 112 -0.63 12.49 5.01
C TYR A 112 -0.98 12.41 6.49
N GLN A 113 -0.23 11.65 7.29
CA GLN A 113 -0.48 11.45 8.72
C GLN A 113 0.59 12.10 9.60
N ASP A 114 1.60 12.76 8.99
CA ASP A 114 2.67 13.52 9.64
C ASP A 114 3.44 12.74 10.70
N PHE A 115 4.15 11.69 10.27
CA PHE A 115 5.01 10.88 11.14
C PHE A 115 6.27 10.40 10.41
N VAL A 116 7.23 9.92 11.18
CA VAL A 116 8.42 9.19 10.73
C VAL A 116 8.26 7.72 11.11
N VAL A 117 8.57 6.79 10.19
CA VAL A 117 8.20 5.36 10.34
C VAL A 117 8.86 4.66 11.54
N ASP A 118 10.04 5.08 11.97
CA ASP A 118 10.78 4.53 13.12
C ASP A 118 10.61 5.35 14.42
N ASP A 119 9.66 6.32 14.44
CA ASP A 119 9.30 7.07 15.65
C ASP A 119 8.59 6.15 16.67
N GLU A 120 8.95 6.28 17.94
CA GLU A 120 8.34 5.52 19.05
C GLU A 120 6.82 5.72 19.15
N LEU A 121 6.29 6.80 18.62
CA LEU A 121 4.85 7.05 18.49
C LEU A 121 4.11 5.92 17.75
N LEU A 122 4.79 5.25 16.82
CA LEU A 122 4.21 4.15 16.02
C LEU A 122 4.28 2.80 16.73
N PHE A 123 5.16 2.62 17.71
CA PHE A 123 5.39 1.32 18.33
C PHE A 123 4.11 0.65 18.89
N PRO A 124 3.19 1.37 19.56
CA PRO A 124 1.94 0.76 20.00
C PRO A 124 1.05 0.26 18.84
N ILE A 125 1.18 0.84 17.65
CA ILE A 125 0.47 0.39 16.45
C ILE A 125 1.13 -0.87 15.90
N TYR A 126 2.47 -0.91 15.81
CA TYR A 126 3.22 -2.06 15.33
C TYR A 126 3.02 -3.28 16.25
N GLU A 127 3.16 -3.10 17.55
CA GLU A 127 2.90 -4.13 18.56
C GLU A 127 1.46 -4.69 18.47
N ALA A 128 0.47 -3.80 18.33
CA ALA A 128 -0.91 -4.22 18.20
C ALA A 128 -1.20 -4.90 16.84
N ALA A 129 -0.55 -4.49 15.76
CA ALA A 129 -0.68 -5.14 14.46
C ALA A 129 -0.12 -6.58 14.52
N ILE A 130 1.03 -6.78 15.15
CA ILE A 130 1.62 -8.10 15.39
C ILE A 130 0.67 -8.93 16.26
N GLU A 131 0.20 -8.40 17.40
CA GLU A 131 -0.68 -9.11 18.32
C GLU A 131 -1.98 -9.61 17.67
N PHE A 132 -2.56 -8.82 16.76
CA PHE A 132 -3.83 -9.15 16.12
C PHE A 132 -3.67 -9.69 14.69
N ASP A 133 -2.46 -10.06 14.30
CA ASP A 133 -2.12 -10.61 12.99
C ASP A 133 -2.59 -9.74 11.81
N LEU A 134 -2.43 -8.42 11.93
CA LEU A 134 -2.72 -7.46 10.88
C LEU A 134 -1.44 -7.13 10.10
N ALA A 135 -1.48 -7.21 8.77
CA ALA A 135 -0.41 -6.66 7.96
C ALA A 135 -0.45 -5.11 7.97
N ILE A 136 0.69 -4.48 7.72
CA ILE A 136 0.78 -3.03 7.57
C ILE A 136 1.24 -2.70 6.17
N THR A 137 0.38 -2.07 5.38
CA THR A 137 0.74 -1.45 4.12
C THR A 137 1.24 -0.03 4.40
N LEU A 138 2.49 0.23 4.12
CA LEU A 138 3.16 1.48 4.46
C LEU A 138 3.63 2.18 3.19
N HIS A 139 3.27 3.47 3.01
CA HIS A 139 3.85 4.29 1.95
C HIS A 139 5.35 4.49 2.21
N CYS A 140 6.18 4.19 1.22
CA CYS A 140 7.64 4.15 1.34
C CYS A 140 8.33 5.08 0.33
N GLY A 141 9.45 5.66 0.76
CA GLY A 141 10.22 6.62 -0.02
C GLY A 141 9.60 8.01 -0.04
N ARG A 142 9.80 8.73 -1.14
CA ARG A 142 9.24 10.08 -1.35
C ARG A 142 7.76 10.02 -1.70
N ASP A 143 7.08 11.18 -1.63
CA ASP A 143 5.69 11.31 -2.07
C ASP A 143 5.55 12.47 -3.07
N ILE A 144 4.90 12.19 -4.20
CA ILE A 144 4.73 13.16 -5.30
C ILE A 144 3.87 14.38 -4.92
N GLY A 145 2.97 14.23 -3.95
CA GLY A 145 2.11 15.29 -3.42
C GLY A 145 2.80 16.18 -2.38
N PHE A 146 4.04 15.86 -1.99
CA PHE A 146 4.83 16.55 -0.98
C PHE A 146 6.27 16.79 -1.45
N ALA A 147 6.45 17.14 -2.72
CA ALA A 147 7.76 17.32 -3.34
C ALA A 147 8.70 18.31 -2.61
N ASP A 148 8.13 19.30 -1.93
CA ASP A 148 8.88 20.30 -1.14
C ASP A 148 9.23 19.81 0.27
N ASP A 149 8.65 18.71 0.76
CA ASP A 149 8.97 18.15 2.08
C ASP A 149 10.28 17.35 2.00
N GLN A 150 11.34 17.90 2.55
CA GLN A 150 12.67 17.27 2.60
C GLN A 150 12.84 16.35 3.81
N THR A 151 11.83 16.17 4.65
CA THR A 151 11.88 15.29 5.81
C THR A 151 12.02 13.83 5.34
N ASP A 152 13.02 13.15 5.82
CA ASP A 152 13.13 11.70 5.64
C ASP A 152 12.11 11.01 6.56
N ARG A 153 10.96 10.65 5.98
CA ARG A 153 9.85 10.04 6.73
C ARG A 153 9.83 8.52 6.65
N ALA A 154 10.24 7.96 5.52
CA ALA A 154 10.07 6.54 5.22
C ALA A 154 11.13 6.01 4.25
N SER A 155 12.39 6.42 4.41
CA SER A 155 13.50 5.86 3.63
C SER A 155 13.68 4.37 3.91
N ALA A 156 14.33 3.68 2.98
CA ALA A 156 14.67 2.27 3.13
C ALA A 156 15.49 1.97 4.39
N ALA A 157 16.39 2.89 4.80
CA ALA A 157 17.18 2.75 6.03
C ALA A 157 16.30 2.79 7.29
N ARG A 158 15.32 3.70 7.36
CA ARG A 158 14.36 3.77 8.48
C ARG A 158 13.45 2.55 8.54
N LEU A 159 12.96 2.11 7.38
CA LEU A 159 12.15 0.89 7.29
C LEU A 159 12.92 -0.34 7.76
N ALA A 160 14.22 -0.44 7.41
CA ALA A 160 15.09 -1.49 7.91
C ALA A 160 15.19 -1.47 9.44
N THR A 161 15.27 -0.29 10.08
CA THR A 161 15.26 -0.14 11.54
C THR A 161 13.95 -0.68 12.15
N VAL A 162 12.79 -0.39 11.51
CA VAL A 162 11.49 -0.92 11.97
C VAL A 162 11.47 -2.45 11.90
N VAL A 163 11.91 -3.04 10.78
CA VAL A 163 11.94 -4.49 10.59
C VAL A 163 12.87 -5.17 11.58
N ASP A 164 14.06 -4.61 11.81
CA ASP A 164 15.03 -5.17 12.75
C ASP A 164 14.53 -5.10 14.21
N ARG A 165 13.73 -4.08 14.54
CA ARG A 165 13.13 -3.94 15.88
C ARG A 165 11.88 -4.80 16.07
N PHE A 166 11.09 -5.01 15.03
CA PHE A 166 9.84 -5.75 15.05
C PHE A 166 9.87 -6.90 14.04
N PRO A 167 10.66 -7.97 14.28
CA PRO A 167 10.88 -9.04 13.30
C PRO A 167 9.63 -9.86 12.96
N GLU A 168 8.58 -9.78 13.78
CA GLU A 168 7.29 -10.46 13.53
C GLU A 168 6.30 -9.58 12.73
N ILE A 169 6.69 -8.35 12.36
CA ILE A 169 5.81 -7.43 11.65
C ILE A 169 5.59 -7.91 10.20
N ARG A 170 4.35 -8.03 9.78
CA ARG A 170 4.02 -8.27 8.37
C ARG A 170 3.93 -6.93 7.63
N LEU A 171 5.02 -6.50 7.03
CA LEU A 171 5.12 -5.20 6.38
C LEU A 171 5.04 -5.35 4.86
N LEU A 172 4.13 -4.60 4.23
CA LEU A 172 4.04 -4.37 2.79
C LEU A 172 4.55 -2.96 2.49
N CYS A 173 5.77 -2.88 1.95
CA CYS A 173 6.41 -1.63 1.56
C CYS A 173 5.98 -1.26 0.14
N THR A 174 5.26 -0.13 -0.02
CA THR A 174 4.75 0.27 -1.33
C THR A 174 5.85 0.75 -2.27
N HIS A 175 5.53 0.82 -3.56
CA HIS A 175 6.39 1.39 -4.61
C HIS A 175 7.76 0.73 -4.68
N MET A 176 7.77 -0.60 -4.66
CA MET A 176 9.01 -1.41 -4.64
C MET A 176 9.94 -1.05 -3.47
N GLY A 177 9.33 -0.76 -2.29
CA GLY A 177 10.06 -0.48 -1.06
C GLY A 177 10.48 0.96 -0.84
N GLY A 178 10.33 1.87 -1.84
CA GLY A 178 10.70 3.27 -1.68
C GLY A 178 10.67 4.07 -2.97
N TRP A 179 9.55 4.79 -3.23
CA TRP A 179 9.43 5.59 -4.44
C TRP A 179 10.57 6.59 -4.61
N GLY A 180 11.25 6.52 -5.78
CA GLY A 180 12.34 7.42 -6.13
C GLY A 180 13.67 7.15 -5.40
N GLU A 181 13.76 6.11 -4.55
CA GLU A 181 14.94 5.81 -3.71
C GLU A 181 15.39 4.34 -3.84
N TRP A 182 15.23 3.71 -5.00
CA TRP A 182 15.44 2.26 -5.18
C TRP A 182 16.89 1.78 -5.00
N ASP A 183 17.89 2.64 -5.17
CA ASP A 183 19.28 2.30 -4.82
C ASP A 183 19.44 2.08 -3.32
N GLU A 184 18.75 2.88 -2.49
CA GLU A 184 18.71 2.70 -1.05
C GLU A 184 17.88 1.47 -0.66
N VAL A 185 16.83 1.13 -1.41
CA VAL A 185 16.08 -0.12 -1.24
C VAL A 185 16.96 -1.34 -1.49
N GLU A 186 17.74 -1.35 -2.58
CA GLU A 186 18.70 -2.43 -2.86
C GLU A 186 19.70 -2.62 -1.70
N LYS A 187 20.11 -1.53 -1.07
CA LYS A 187 21.11 -1.54 0.02
C LYS A 187 20.56 -1.96 1.38
N TYR A 188 19.33 -1.55 1.72
CA TYR A 188 18.83 -1.68 3.10
C TYR A 188 17.66 -2.65 3.28
N LEU A 189 16.84 -2.85 2.25
CA LEU A 189 15.60 -3.65 2.36
C LEU A 189 15.62 -4.95 1.57
N VAL A 190 16.36 -5.02 0.47
CA VAL A 190 16.48 -6.26 -0.31
C VAL A 190 17.03 -7.38 0.58
N GLY A 191 16.33 -8.54 0.58
CA GLY A 191 16.66 -9.71 1.40
C GLY A 191 16.12 -9.67 2.84
N LYS A 192 15.49 -8.56 3.30
CA LYS A 192 14.78 -8.54 4.59
C LYS A 192 13.39 -9.20 4.48
N ASP A 193 12.83 -9.62 5.61
CA ASP A 193 11.51 -10.26 5.65
C ASP A 193 10.37 -9.22 5.58
N VAL A 194 10.22 -8.63 4.41
CA VAL A 194 9.15 -7.68 4.08
C VAL A 194 8.57 -8.02 2.71
N PHE A 195 7.34 -7.60 2.44
CA PHE A 195 6.79 -7.62 1.09
C PHE A 195 7.01 -6.27 0.41
N PHE A 196 7.27 -6.28 -0.90
CA PHE A 196 7.18 -5.11 -1.76
C PHE A 196 5.91 -5.18 -2.60
N GLU A 197 5.41 -4.03 -3.05
CA GLU A 197 4.40 -4.00 -4.10
C GLU A 197 4.80 -3.04 -5.24
N THR A 198 4.26 -3.30 -6.42
CA THR A 198 4.83 -2.82 -7.69
C THR A 198 4.36 -1.44 -8.13
N SER A 199 3.39 -0.82 -7.45
CA SER A 199 2.79 0.43 -7.90
C SER A 199 3.83 1.54 -8.10
N PHE A 200 3.68 2.32 -9.15
CA PHE A 200 4.64 3.34 -9.59
C PHE A 200 6.07 2.85 -9.89
N GLY A 201 6.44 1.67 -9.43
CA GLY A 201 7.79 1.13 -9.63
C GLY A 201 8.15 1.07 -11.10
N LEU A 202 7.41 0.29 -11.88
CA LEU A 202 7.72 0.03 -13.29
C LEU A 202 7.56 1.22 -14.22
N THR A 203 6.85 2.25 -13.83
CA THR A 203 6.72 3.48 -14.62
C THR A 203 7.96 4.35 -14.52
N HIS A 204 8.73 4.23 -13.43
CA HIS A 204 9.80 5.17 -13.08
C HIS A 204 11.14 4.50 -12.79
N MET A 205 11.15 3.21 -12.49
CA MET A 205 12.34 2.41 -12.26
C MET A 205 12.85 1.82 -13.58
N PRO A 206 14.16 1.81 -13.85
CA PRO A 206 14.71 1.05 -14.96
C PRO A 206 14.32 -0.43 -14.87
N PRO A 207 13.88 -1.07 -15.99
CA PRO A 207 13.48 -2.49 -15.96
C PRO A 207 14.58 -3.42 -15.42
N GLU A 208 15.84 -3.13 -15.67
CA GLU A 208 16.98 -3.89 -15.19
C GLU A 208 17.12 -3.78 -13.67
N GLN A 209 16.79 -2.65 -13.07
CA GLN A 209 16.78 -2.46 -11.62
C GLN A 209 15.63 -3.26 -10.98
N PHE A 210 14.45 -3.22 -11.57
CA PHE A 210 13.32 -4.04 -11.14
C PHE A 210 13.70 -5.53 -11.14
N GLN A 211 14.27 -6.03 -12.24
CA GLN A 211 14.70 -7.43 -12.36
C GLN A 211 15.76 -7.81 -11.30
N ARG A 212 16.72 -6.92 -11.01
CA ARG A 212 17.72 -7.15 -9.97
C ARG A 212 17.07 -7.23 -8.58
N ILE A 213 16.15 -6.31 -8.27
CA ILE A 213 15.44 -6.33 -6.98
C ILE A 213 14.61 -7.62 -6.86
N VAL A 214 13.85 -7.99 -7.89
CA VAL A 214 13.07 -9.25 -7.91
C VAL A 214 13.96 -10.45 -7.65
N ALA A 215 15.09 -10.55 -8.35
CA ALA A 215 16.01 -11.70 -8.21
C ALA A 215 16.70 -11.74 -6.84
N ALA A 216 17.05 -10.60 -6.25
CA ALA A 216 17.79 -10.52 -5.00
C ALA A 216 16.90 -10.54 -3.76
N HIS A 217 15.69 -10.01 -3.84
CA HIS A 217 14.73 -9.98 -2.74
C HIS A 217 13.92 -11.29 -2.63
N GLY A 218 13.69 -11.94 -3.75
CA GLY A 218 12.85 -13.11 -3.92
C GLY A 218 11.48 -12.74 -4.51
N PRO A 219 11.11 -13.34 -5.66
CA PRO A 219 9.83 -13.05 -6.31
C PRO A 219 8.62 -13.39 -5.42
N GLU A 220 8.77 -14.29 -4.45
CA GLU A 220 7.73 -14.69 -3.48
C GLU A 220 7.38 -13.62 -2.44
N LYS A 221 8.14 -12.53 -2.39
CA LYS A 221 7.93 -11.39 -1.49
C LYS A 221 7.49 -10.11 -2.24
N ILE A 222 7.08 -10.23 -3.50
CA ILE A 222 6.63 -9.08 -4.29
C ILE A 222 5.18 -9.28 -4.71
N CYS A 223 4.31 -8.30 -4.43
CA CYS A 223 2.90 -8.31 -4.79
C CYS A 223 2.61 -7.29 -5.89
N PHE A 224 1.59 -7.56 -6.69
CA PHE A 224 1.07 -6.57 -7.63
C PHE A 224 0.24 -5.52 -6.91
N GLY A 225 0.52 -4.24 -7.17
CA GLY A 225 -0.29 -3.09 -6.80
C GLY A 225 -0.30 -2.07 -7.93
N SER A 226 -1.44 -1.43 -8.20
CA SER A 226 -1.55 -0.41 -9.24
C SER A 226 -1.49 1.01 -8.70
N ASP A 227 -1.87 1.22 -7.45
CA ASP A 227 -2.16 2.55 -6.88
C ASP A 227 -3.29 3.28 -7.63
N TRP A 228 -4.28 2.52 -8.16
CA TRP A 228 -5.48 3.18 -8.72
C TRP A 228 -6.09 4.14 -7.69
N PRO A 229 -6.49 5.35 -8.01
CA PRO A 229 -6.81 5.86 -9.35
C PRO A 229 -5.66 6.54 -10.10
N TRP A 230 -4.43 6.45 -9.65
CA TRP A 230 -3.29 7.11 -10.30
C TRP A 230 -2.80 6.36 -11.53
N ASN A 231 -2.71 5.04 -11.47
CA ASN A 231 -2.33 4.19 -12.59
C ASN A 231 -3.45 3.25 -13.01
N ASP A 232 -3.45 2.87 -14.29
CA ASP A 232 -4.38 1.89 -14.82
C ASP A 232 -3.88 0.46 -14.53
N PRO A 233 -4.67 -0.36 -13.81
CA PRO A 233 -4.24 -1.71 -13.41
C PRO A 233 -3.87 -2.62 -14.60
N ALA A 234 -4.59 -2.53 -15.73
CA ALA A 234 -4.30 -3.33 -16.92
C ALA A 234 -2.93 -2.98 -17.51
N THR A 235 -2.60 -1.69 -17.54
CA THR A 235 -1.31 -1.20 -18.04
C THR A 235 -0.17 -1.67 -17.15
N GLU A 236 -0.32 -1.58 -15.83
CA GLU A 236 0.71 -2.01 -14.88
C GLU A 236 0.93 -3.54 -14.91
N LEU A 237 -0.13 -4.34 -15.00
CA LEU A 237 -0.02 -5.80 -15.20
C LEU A 237 0.73 -6.15 -16.49
N ALA A 238 0.41 -5.47 -17.60
CA ALA A 238 1.08 -5.70 -18.86
C ALA A 238 2.59 -5.39 -18.80
N ARG A 239 2.98 -4.34 -18.06
CA ARG A 239 4.41 -4.00 -17.83
C ARG A 239 5.13 -5.13 -17.11
N ILE A 240 4.57 -5.66 -16.01
CA ILE A 240 5.18 -6.78 -15.28
C ILE A 240 5.31 -8.01 -16.17
N LYS A 241 4.24 -8.37 -16.88
CA LYS A 241 4.20 -9.53 -17.77
C LYS A 241 5.28 -9.50 -18.85
N ASN A 242 5.66 -8.31 -19.29
CA ASN A 242 6.68 -8.14 -20.33
C ASN A 242 8.13 -8.26 -19.84
N ILE A 243 8.37 -8.21 -18.51
CA ILE A 243 9.73 -8.13 -17.97
C ILE A 243 10.09 -9.28 -17.02
N VAL A 244 9.13 -10.13 -16.66
CA VAL A 244 9.35 -11.34 -15.86
C VAL A 244 8.82 -12.57 -16.60
N ASP A 245 9.26 -13.76 -16.19
CA ASP A 245 8.71 -15.03 -16.69
C ASP A 245 7.28 -15.29 -16.16
N GLU A 246 6.60 -16.28 -16.74
CA GLU A 246 5.21 -16.61 -16.42
C GLU A 246 5.02 -17.04 -14.96
N GLU A 247 5.98 -17.77 -14.39
CA GLU A 247 5.88 -18.24 -12.99
C GLU A 247 6.05 -17.08 -12.01
N THR A 248 7.03 -16.22 -12.24
CA THR A 248 7.22 -14.98 -11.48
C THR A 248 6.00 -14.05 -11.62
N PHE A 249 5.43 -13.94 -12.80
CA PHE A 249 4.18 -13.17 -13.00
C PHE A 249 3.02 -13.70 -12.16
N LYS A 250 2.82 -15.02 -12.10
CA LYS A 250 1.77 -15.65 -11.27
C LYS A 250 2.01 -15.44 -9.78
N GLN A 251 3.27 -15.48 -9.35
CA GLN A 251 3.63 -15.17 -7.96
C GLN A 251 3.24 -13.72 -7.62
N ILE A 252 3.73 -12.76 -8.38
CA ILE A 252 3.52 -11.33 -8.14
C ILE A 252 2.04 -10.94 -8.25
N SER A 253 1.34 -11.43 -9.29
CA SER A 253 -0.04 -10.99 -9.58
C SER A 253 -1.11 -11.72 -8.75
N PHE A 254 -0.76 -12.79 -8.01
CA PHE A 254 -1.77 -13.57 -7.29
C PHE A 254 -1.26 -14.21 -6.00
N ARG A 255 -0.28 -15.15 -6.06
CA ARG A 255 0.02 -16.04 -4.94
C ARG A 255 0.52 -15.32 -3.70
N ASN A 256 1.38 -14.32 -3.89
CA ASN A 256 1.98 -13.59 -2.78
C ASN A 256 0.95 -12.73 -2.04
N ALA A 257 0.01 -12.15 -2.79
CA ALA A 257 -1.12 -11.45 -2.18
C ALA A 257 -2.02 -12.41 -1.38
N CYS A 258 -2.30 -13.64 -1.88
CA CYS A 258 -3.00 -14.66 -1.10
C CYS A 258 -2.27 -14.99 0.21
N GLN A 259 -0.96 -15.16 0.16
CA GLN A 259 -0.14 -15.40 1.36
C GLN A 259 -0.22 -14.24 2.35
N LEU A 260 -0.10 -13.00 1.87
CA LEU A 260 -0.17 -11.81 2.74
C LEU A 260 -1.56 -11.64 3.35
N LEU A 261 -2.62 -11.95 2.61
CA LEU A 261 -4.01 -11.80 3.07
C LEU A 261 -4.51 -13.00 3.90
N GLY A 262 -3.82 -14.14 3.85
CA GLY A 262 -4.24 -15.36 4.52
C GLY A 262 -5.44 -16.06 3.85
N VAL A 263 -5.56 -15.98 2.51
CA VAL A 263 -6.66 -16.56 1.69
C VAL A 263 -6.13 -17.56 0.67
#